data_b45f52cefa4d326e36171dee821a8b40
#
_entry.id   b45f52cefa4d326e36171dee821a8b40
#
_cell.length_a   1.000
_cell.length_b   1.000
_cell.length_c   1.000
_cell.angle_alpha   90.00
_cell.angle_beta   90.00
_cell.angle_gamma   90.00
#
_symmetry.space_group_name_H-M   'P 1'
#
loop_
_entity.id
_entity.type
_entity.pdbx_description
1 polymer ?
#
loop_
_entity_poly.entity_id
_entity_poly.type
_entity_poly.pdbx_seq_one_letter_code
_entity_poly.pdbx_strand_id
1 'polypeptide(L)'
;MEYSIPTLPLKQDVESKTVLKKLALAHKALAELNGVSETIPNEVIILNTLSLQEAKDSSAIENIITTHDDLFSSDSIAKQFTSPAAKEVHNYATALKDGFTIVKQVGLLTCNQIIDIQSALEETNTGFRKLPGTALKNEQSGETIYTPPQNYNDIVSYMTNLEKFINDNDLCDWDPLVKMAVIHHQFESIHPFYDANGRTGRIINILYLVKENLLNLPILYLSRYINQNKSTYYKLLQETRITNNWEPWILFMLEAVEQTSIQTSAIVRGIKNLMLQYKNKIRTDLPKI
;
A
#
# COMPACT_ATOMS: atom_id res chain seq x y z
N MET A 1 22.73 18.67 5.26
CA MET A 1 23.27 17.82 4.18
C MET A 1 22.11 17.45 3.29
N GLU A 2 22.30 17.51 1.99
CA GLU A 2 21.31 17.05 1.03
C GLU A 2 21.24 15.52 1.10
N TYR A 3 20.05 14.94 1.24
CA TYR A 3 19.89 13.49 1.29
C TYR A 3 20.18 12.88 -0.08
N SER A 4 21.14 11.99 -0.13
CA SER A 4 21.41 11.18 -1.33
C SER A 4 20.68 9.85 -1.22
N ILE A 5 19.78 9.59 -2.17
CA ILE A 5 19.03 8.33 -2.24
C ILE A 5 20.02 7.18 -2.41
N PRO A 6 20.03 6.16 -1.51
CA PRO A 6 20.94 5.04 -1.64
C PRO A 6 20.56 4.14 -2.81
N THR A 7 21.55 3.50 -3.43
CA THR A 7 21.32 2.38 -4.35
C THR A 7 20.94 1.14 -3.54
N LEU A 8 19.90 0.45 -3.99
CA LEU A 8 19.46 -0.80 -3.35
C LEU A 8 20.18 -2.01 -3.98
N PRO A 9 20.46 -3.05 -3.18
CA PRO A 9 20.23 -3.16 -1.74
C PRO A 9 21.15 -2.23 -0.92
N LEU A 10 20.71 -1.86 0.29
CA LEU A 10 21.52 -1.08 1.21
C LEU A 10 22.79 -1.86 1.59
N LYS A 11 23.90 -1.12 1.80
CA LYS A 11 25.17 -1.75 2.19
C LYS A 11 25.20 -2.25 3.64
N GLN A 12 24.30 -1.72 4.49
CA GLN A 12 24.20 -2.09 5.89
C GLN A 12 23.22 -3.23 6.09
N ASP A 13 23.48 -4.07 7.07
CA ASP A 13 22.51 -5.05 7.55
C ASP A 13 21.39 -4.31 8.30
N VAL A 14 20.16 -4.59 7.93
CA VAL A 14 18.95 -3.98 8.52
C VAL A 14 18.11 -4.99 9.31
N GLU A 15 18.51 -6.25 9.32
CA GLU A 15 17.83 -7.34 10.04
C GLU A 15 18.41 -7.54 11.44
N SER A 16 18.38 -6.48 12.23
CA SER A 16 18.80 -6.57 13.64
C SER A 16 17.98 -7.62 14.41
N LYS A 17 18.52 -8.06 15.55
CA LYS A 17 17.79 -9.00 16.43
C LYS A 17 16.41 -8.48 16.85
N THR A 18 16.22 -7.17 16.96
CA THR A 18 14.93 -6.55 17.26
C THR A 18 13.98 -6.69 16.09
N VAL A 19 14.46 -6.40 14.88
CA VAL A 19 13.71 -6.57 13.63
C VAL A 19 13.29 -8.03 13.44
N LEU A 20 14.21 -8.98 13.57
CA LEU A 20 13.92 -10.42 13.44
C LEU A 20 12.85 -10.92 14.42
N LYS A 21 12.86 -10.45 15.66
CA LYS A 21 11.80 -10.77 16.62
C LYS A 21 10.43 -10.20 16.19
N LYS A 22 10.41 -8.98 15.65
CA LYS A 22 9.19 -8.34 15.17
C LYS A 22 8.67 -9.02 13.91
N LEU A 23 9.55 -9.44 13.00
CA LEU A 23 9.22 -10.23 11.82
C LEU A 23 8.41 -11.48 12.14
N ALA A 24 8.82 -12.23 13.15
CA ALA A 24 8.10 -13.46 13.55
C ALA A 24 6.64 -13.17 13.93
N LEU A 25 6.36 -12.03 14.57
CA LEU A 25 4.99 -11.62 14.93
C LEU A 25 4.21 -11.14 13.71
N ALA A 26 4.82 -10.33 12.85
CA ALA A 26 4.21 -9.82 11.63
C ALA A 26 3.85 -10.97 10.67
N HIS A 27 4.77 -11.91 10.43
CA HIS A 27 4.51 -13.09 9.62
C HIS A 27 3.40 -13.97 10.18
N LYS A 28 3.39 -14.21 11.50
CA LYS A 28 2.32 -14.97 12.14
C LYS A 28 0.95 -14.35 11.87
N ALA A 29 0.82 -13.04 12.08
CA ALA A 29 -0.44 -12.33 11.88
C ALA A 29 -0.85 -12.31 10.39
N LEU A 30 0.10 -12.10 9.48
CA LEU A 30 -0.14 -12.08 8.04
C LEU A 30 -0.56 -13.45 7.50
N ALA A 31 0.11 -14.52 7.96
CA ALA A 31 -0.26 -15.90 7.60
C ALA A 31 -1.67 -16.28 8.10
N GLU A 32 -2.03 -15.81 9.32
CA GLU A 32 -3.38 -16.00 9.84
C GLU A 32 -4.43 -15.28 8.99
N LEU A 33 -4.15 -14.03 8.56
CA LEU A 33 -5.02 -13.28 7.65
C LEU A 33 -5.20 -14.02 6.32
N ASN A 34 -4.11 -14.49 5.74
CA ASN A 34 -4.15 -15.22 4.47
C ASN A 34 -5.00 -16.48 4.58
N GLY A 35 -4.78 -17.30 5.63
CA GLY A 35 -5.56 -18.52 5.86
C GLY A 35 -7.05 -18.27 6.16
N VAL A 36 -7.37 -17.20 6.90
CA VAL A 36 -8.77 -16.84 7.17
C VAL A 36 -9.48 -16.38 5.90
N SER A 37 -8.81 -15.64 5.03
CA SER A 37 -9.40 -15.15 3.77
C SER A 37 -9.86 -16.27 2.84
N GLU A 38 -9.14 -17.38 2.79
CA GLU A 38 -9.51 -18.57 2.00
C GLU A 38 -10.79 -19.26 2.48
N THR A 39 -11.23 -18.97 3.71
CA THR A 39 -12.46 -19.58 4.26
C THR A 39 -13.75 -18.89 3.80
N ILE A 40 -13.67 -17.80 3.05
CA ILE A 40 -14.82 -17.09 2.50
C ILE A 40 -15.21 -17.70 1.15
N PRO A 41 -16.46 -18.13 0.95
CA PRO A 41 -16.89 -18.82 -0.26
C PRO A 41 -16.81 -17.96 -1.54
N ASN A 42 -16.85 -16.64 -1.41
CA ASN A 42 -16.79 -15.71 -2.54
C ASN A 42 -15.77 -14.59 -2.24
N GLU A 43 -14.59 -14.73 -2.79
CA GLU A 43 -13.48 -13.77 -2.65
C GLU A 43 -13.84 -12.37 -3.14
N VAL A 44 -14.74 -12.23 -4.12
CA VAL A 44 -15.17 -10.95 -4.68
C VAL A 44 -15.78 -10.05 -3.60
N ILE A 45 -16.48 -10.63 -2.61
CA ILE A 45 -17.05 -9.87 -1.49
C ILE A 45 -15.94 -9.20 -0.69
N ILE A 46 -14.91 -9.97 -0.33
CA ILE A 46 -13.78 -9.47 0.44
C ILE A 46 -13.02 -8.45 -0.40
N LEU A 47 -12.67 -8.81 -1.62
CA LEU A 47 -11.89 -7.98 -2.51
C LEU A 47 -12.54 -6.60 -2.72
N ASN A 48 -13.85 -6.56 -2.97
CA ASN A 48 -14.56 -5.29 -3.17
C ASN A 48 -14.67 -4.47 -1.89
N THR A 49 -15.02 -5.10 -0.78
CA THR A 49 -15.22 -4.39 0.50
C THR A 49 -13.89 -3.88 1.06
N LEU A 50 -12.88 -4.75 1.10
CA LEU A 50 -11.62 -4.43 1.76
C LEU A 50 -10.74 -3.50 0.92
N SER A 51 -10.73 -3.63 -0.41
CA SER A 51 -10.02 -2.68 -1.27
C SER A 51 -10.60 -1.26 -1.15
N LEU A 52 -11.91 -1.13 -0.99
CA LEU A 52 -12.55 0.17 -0.80
C LEU A 52 -12.23 0.79 0.57
N GLN A 53 -12.08 -0.03 1.61
CA GLN A 53 -11.65 0.43 2.93
C GLN A 53 -10.19 0.89 2.93
N GLU A 54 -9.29 0.13 2.31
CA GLU A 54 -7.90 0.52 2.12
C GLU A 54 -7.81 1.84 1.34
N ALA A 55 -8.57 1.94 0.25
CA ALA A 55 -8.64 3.13 -0.57
C ALA A 55 -9.07 4.38 0.22
N LYS A 56 -10.09 4.24 1.08
CA LYS A 56 -10.57 5.32 1.95
C LYS A 56 -9.50 5.76 2.94
N ASP A 57 -8.89 4.82 3.65
CA ASP A 57 -7.86 5.13 4.66
C ASP A 57 -6.60 5.70 3.99
N SER A 58 -6.20 5.18 2.82
CA SER A 58 -5.08 5.69 2.04
C SER A 58 -5.32 7.13 1.56
N SER A 59 -6.50 7.42 1.03
CA SER A 59 -6.86 8.77 0.58
C SER A 59 -6.95 9.75 1.76
N ALA A 60 -7.40 9.31 2.93
CA ALA A 60 -7.45 10.13 4.14
C ALA A 60 -6.07 10.57 4.65
N ILE A 61 -5.00 9.81 4.38
CA ILE A 61 -3.62 10.22 4.68
C ILE A 61 -3.27 11.50 3.90
N GLU A 62 -3.78 11.65 2.67
CA GLU A 62 -3.59 12.82 1.81
C GLU A 62 -4.71 13.87 1.99
N ASN A 63 -5.43 13.84 3.10
CA ASN A 63 -6.55 14.74 3.43
C ASN A 63 -7.75 14.66 2.46
N ILE A 64 -7.87 13.60 1.67
CA ILE A 64 -9.04 13.31 0.84
C ILE A 64 -10.05 12.54 1.69
N ILE A 65 -11.02 13.28 2.24
CA ILE A 65 -11.96 12.75 3.23
C ILE A 65 -13.29 12.41 2.56
N THR A 66 -13.77 11.19 2.81
CA THR A 66 -15.09 10.73 2.36
C THR A 66 -15.77 9.87 3.42
N THR A 67 -17.09 9.77 3.36
CA THR A 67 -17.90 8.95 4.26
C THR A 67 -18.17 7.57 3.66
N HIS A 68 -18.60 6.63 4.49
CA HIS A 68 -19.06 5.33 3.98
C HIS A 68 -20.31 5.49 3.10
N ASP A 69 -21.24 6.39 3.49
CA ASP A 69 -22.45 6.64 2.74
C ASP A 69 -22.12 7.17 1.34
N ASP A 70 -21.19 8.12 1.21
CA ASP A 70 -20.71 8.61 -0.09
C ASP A 70 -20.14 7.49 -0.97
N LEU A 71 -19.36 6.59 -0.38
CA LEU A 71 -18.72 5.50 -1.11
C LEU A 71 -19.74 4.46 -1.59
N PHE A 72 -20.67 4.04 -0.72
CA PHE A 72 -21.65 3.01 -1.06
C PHE A 72 -22.82 3.54 -1.87
N SER A 73 -23.09 4.86 -1.87
CA SER A 73 -24.07 5.51 -2.73
C SER A 73 -23.53 5.84 -4.12
N SER A 74 -22.19 5.77 -4.30
CA SER A 74 -21.55 5.98 -5.60
C SER A 74 -21.65 4.72 -6.47
N ASP A 75 -21.95 4.90 -7.76
CA ASP A 75 -21.93 3.83 -8.76
C ASP A 75 -20.65 3.92 -9.60
N SER A 76 -19.67 3.09 -9.27
CA SER A 76 -18.39 3.05 -9.98
C SER A 76 -18.53 2.48 -11.41
N ILE A 77 -19.52 1.64 -11.68
CA ILE A 77 -19.78 1.07 -13.02
C ILE A 77 -20.37 2.13 -13.93
N ALA A 78 -21.36 2.87 -13.45
CA ALA A 78 -21.96 3.98 -14.20
C ALA A 78 -21.11 5.27 -14.12
N LYS A 79 -19.98 5.27 -13.39
CA LYS A 79 -19.13 6.45 -13.12
C LYS A 79 -19.92 7.64 -12.52
N GLN A 80 -20.88 7.34 -11.67
CA GLN A 80 -21.69 8.32 -10.96
C GLN A 80 -21.20 8.40 -9.51
N PHE A 81 -20.44 9.43 -9.18
CA PHE A 81 -19.86 9.63 -7.86
C PHE A 81 -20.55 10.76 -7.12
N THR A 82 -20.77 10.60 -5.82
CA THR A 82 -21.41 11.59 -4.95
C THR A 82 -20.51 12.81 -4.70
N SER A 83 -19.19 12.64 -4.80
CA SER A 83 -18.21 13.71 -4.61
C SER A 83 -16.89 13.42 -5.35
N PRO A 84 -16.04 14.44 -5.59
CA PRO A 84 -14.68 14.22 -6.09
C PRO A 84 -13.87 13.29 -5.20
N ALA A 85 -13.97 13.41 -3.88
CA ALA A 85 -13.27 12.53 -2.94
C ALA A 85 -13.73 11.06 -3.06
N ALA A 86 -15.04 10.81 -3.25
CA ALA A 86 -15.55 9.47 -3.50
C ALA A 86 -14.99 8.90 -4.82
N LYS A 87 -14.88 9.71 -5.86
CA LYS A 87 -14.27 9.31 -7.14
C LYS A 87 -12.82 8.88 -6.94
N GLU A 88 -12.00 9.67 -6.23
CA GLU A 88 -10.59 9.34 -5.99
C GLU A 88 -10.43 8.04 -5.19
N VAL A 89 -11.29 7.79 -4.20
CA VAL A 89 -11.28 6.52 -3.46
C VAL A 89 -11.66 5.34 -4.37
N HIS A 90 -12.62 5.50 -5.25
CA HIS A 90 -12.97 4.46 -6.23
C HIS A 90 -11.86 4.22 -7.25
N ASN A 91 -11.18 5.27 -7.71
CA ASN A 91 -10.00 5.15 -8.59
C ASN A 91 -8.89 4.34 -7.91
N TYR A 92 -8.62 4.62 -6.63
CA TYR A 92 -7.65 3.83 -5.85
C TYR A 92 -8.03 2.35 -5.78
N ALA A 93 -9.28 2.05 -5.43
CA ALA A 93 -9.74 0.67 -5.32
C ALA A 93 -9.67 -0.06 -6.68
N THR A 94 -9.91 0.65 -7.79
CA THR A 94 -9.75 0.13 -9.15
C THR A 94 -8.28 -0.12 -9.47
N ALA A 95 -7.40 0.86 -9.25
CA ALA A 95 -5.97 0.74 -9.49
C ALA A 95 -5.34 -0.42 -8.70
N LEU A 96 -5.75 -0.62 -7.44
CA LEU A 96 -5.31 -1.75 -6.63
C LEU A 96 -5.75 -3.11 -7.21
N LYS A 97 -7.01 -3.24 -7.66
CA LYS A 97 -7.54 -4.49 -8.23
C LYS A 97 -6.93 -4.80 -9.59
N ASP A 98 -6.75 -3.80 -10.43
CA ASP A 98 -6.13 -3.97 -11.75
C ASP A 98 -4.66 -4.34 -11.60
N GLY A 99 -3.92 -3.64 -10.73
CA GLY A 99 -2.55 -3.98 -10.38
C GLY A 99 -2.42 -5.39 -9.81
N PHE A 100 -3.33 -5.80 -8.92
CA PHE A 100 -3.40 -7.16 -8.38
C PHE A 100 -3.56 -8.21 -9.50
N THR A 101 -4.49 -7.98 -10.42
CA THR A 101 -4.75 -8.90 -11.53
C THR A 101 -3.49 -9.09 -12.38
N ILE A 102 -2.81 -8.00 -12.72
CA ILE A 102 -1.59 -8.03 -13.53
C ILE A 102 -0.45 -8.72 -12.78
N VAL A 103 -0.18 -8.33 -11.52
CA VAL A 103 0.90 -8.91 -10.72
C VAL A 103 0.67 -10.40 -10.49
N LYS A 104 -0.57 -10.82 -10.25
CA LYS A 104 -0.92 -12.25 -10.10
C LYS A 104 -0.67 -13.07 -11.36
N GLN A 105 -0.85 -12.47 -12.54
CA GLN A 105 -0.64 -13.14 -13.83
C GLN A 105 0.84 -13.17 -14.24
N VAL A 106 1.55 -12.06 -14.03
CA VAL A 106 2.92 -11.87 -14.55
C VAL A 106 4.00 -12.24 -13.53
N GLY A 107 3.69 -12.14 -12.23
CA GLY A 107 4.65 -12.38 -11.14
C GLY A 107 5.71 -11.30 -10.98
N LEU A 108 5.54 -10.14 -11.61
CA LEU A 108 6.46 -9.00 -11.59
C LEU A 108 5.73 -7.71 -11.24
N LEU A 109 6.47 -6.75 -10.68
CA LEU A 109 6.00 -5.37 -10.45
C LEU A 109 7.02 -4.42 -11.09
N THR A 110 6.72 -3.95 -12.30
CA THR A 110 7.61 -3.15 -13.15
C THR A 110 7.29 -1.66 -13.07
N CYS A 111 8.24 -0.81 -13.52
CA CYS A 111 8.02 0.63 -13.65
C CYS A 111 6.81 0.97 -14.52
N ASN A 112 6.56 0.22 -15.60
CA ASN A 112 5.39 0.44 -16.44
C ASN A 112 4.09 0.16 -15.69
N GLN A 113 4.02 -0.92 -14.92
CA GLN A 113 2.85 -1.22 -14.08
C GLN A 113 2.65 -0.17 -12.98
N ILE A 114 3.73 0.35 -12.39
CA ILE A 114 3.67 1.45 -11.41
C ILE A 114 3.14 2.74 -12.07
N ILE A 115 3.53 3.02 -13.31
CA ILE A 115 2.99 4.15 -14.10
C ILE A 115 1.51 3.93 -14.40
N ASP A 116 1.10 2.73 -14.79
CA ASP A 116 -0.31 2.40 -15.06
C ASP A 116 -1.17 2.55 -13.79
N ILE A 117 -0.68 2.12 -12.63
CA ILE A 117 -1.35 2.30 -11.34
C ILE A 117 -1.56 3.80 -11.04
N GLN A 118 -0.50 4.61 -11.17
CA GLN A 118 -0.60 6.05 -10.94
C GLN A 118 -1.52 6.74 -11.96
N SER A 119 -1.47 6.30 -13.22
CA SER A 119 -2.35 6.80 -14.27
C SER A 119 -3.83 6.50 -13.98
N ALA A 120 -4.13 5.34 -13.42
CA ALA A 120 -5.48 4.98 -13.00
C ALA A 120 -5.97 5.81 -11.79
N LEU A 121 -5.04 6.15 -10.85
CA LEU A 121 -5.35 7.01 -9.69
C LEU A 121 -5.74 8.43 -10.14
N GLU A 122 -4.96 9.03 -11.05
CA GLU A 122 -5.08 10.44 -11.44
C GLU A 122 -5.84 10.65 -12.74
N GLU A 123 -6.23 9.57 -13.43
CA GLU A 123 -6.85 9.62 -14.77
C GLU A 123 -5.97 10.43 -15.77
N THR A 124 -4.66 10.34 -15.62
CA THR A 124 -3.67 11.02 -16.47
C THR A 124 -2.65 10.01 -16.99
N ASN A 125 -1.96 10.36 -18.05
CA ASN A 125 -0.92 9.50 -18.64
C ASN A 125 0.38 10.30 -18.82
N THR A 126 0.87 10.87 -17.74
CA THR A 126 2.07 11.74 -17.77
C THR A 126 3.37 10.99 -17.55
N GLY A 127 3.32 9.78 -16.94
CA GLY A 127 4.50 9.02 -16.52
C GLY A 127 5.32 9.73 -15.43
N PHE A 128 6.60 9.40 -15.33
CA PHE A 128 7.48 10.06 -14.36
C PHE A 128 7.65 11.54 -14.69
N ARG A 129 7.71 12.38 -13.64
CA ARG A 129 7.86 13.82 -13.78
C ARG A 129 9.17 14.20 -14.49
N LYS A 130 9.06 15.14 -15.42
CA LYS A 130 10.17 15.61 -16.26
C LYS A 130 10.68 16.98 -15.86
N LEU A 131 9.82 17.78 -15.22
CA LEU A 131 10.15 19.16 -14.84
C LEU A 131 10.58 19.22 -13.36
N PRO A 132 11.59 20.03 -13.03
CA PRO A 132 11.99 20.29 -11.65
C PRO A 132 10.94 21.14 -10.91
N GLY A 133 11.13 21.31 -9.60
CA GLY A 133 10.30 22.17 -8.76
C GLY A 133 9.46 21.42 -7.73
N THR A 134 9.43 20.07 -7.76
CA THR A 134 8.74 19.29 -6.73
C THR A 134 9.47 19.39 -5.40
N ALA A 135 8.74 19.76 -4.36
CA ALA A 135 9.23 19.81 -2.97
C ALA A 135 8.11 19.40 -2.02
N LEU A 136 8.44 18.58 -1.03
CA LEU A 136 7.51 18.20 0.03
C LEU A 136 7.57 19.28 1.11
N LYS A 137 6.44 19.88 1.40
CA LYS A 137 6.31 21.01 2.33
C LYS A 137 5.44 20.62 3.53
N ASN A 138 5.72 21.23 4.66
CA ASN A 138 4.83 21.20 5.79
C ASN A 138 3.57 22.01 5.46
N GLU A 139 2.40 21.40 5.55
CA GLU A 139 1.12 22.04 5.20
C GLU A 139 0.81 23.27 6.07
N GLN A 140 1.29 23.30 7.34
CA GLN A 140 1.00 24.37 8.27
C GLN A 140 1.99 25.53 8.16
N SER A 141 3.30 25.22 8.05
CA SER A 141 4.36 26.22 8.02
C SER A 141 4.76 26.66 6.60
N GLY A 142 4.45 25.85 5.57
CA GLY A 142 4.94 26.04 4.20
C GLY A 142 6.44 25.73 4.03
N GLU A 143 7.13 25.33 5.08
CA GLU A 143 8.55 25.01 5.06
C GLU A 143 8.81 23.72 4.25
N THR A 144 9.88 23.75 3.42
CA THR A 144 10.30 22.56 2.68
C THR A 144 10.95 21.54 3.62
N ILE A 145 10.30 20.37 3.75
CA ILE A 145 10.79 19.25 4.56
C ILE A 145 11.78 18.40 3.79
N TYR A 146 11.48 18.17 2.50
CA TYR A 146 12.29 17.31 1.65
C TYR A 146 12.18 17.74 0.19
N THR A 147 13.32 17.74 -0.51
CA THR A 147 13.39 17.96 -1.96
C THR A 147 13.82 16.66 -2.64
N PRO A 148 12.92 15.98 -3.35
CA PRO A 148 13.26 14.75 -4.08
C PRO A 148 14.12 15.05 -5.31
N PRO A 149 14.67 14.03 -6.01
CA PRO A 149 15.47 14.24 -7.22
C PRO A 149 14.77 15.13 -8.22
N GLN A 150 15.49 16.11 -8.78
CA GLN A 150 14.93 17.12 -9.70
C GLN A 150 15.20 16.79 -11.18
N ASN A 151 16.13 15.90 -11.45
CA ASN A 151 16.50 15.51 -12.80
C ASN A 151 15.75 14.25 -13.23
N TYR A 152 15.15 14.26 -14.41
CA TYR A 152 14.40 13.13 -14.96
C TYR A 152 15.24 11.84 -15.08
N ASN A 153 16.51 11.98 -15.53
CA ASN A 153 17.37 10.81 -15.68
C ASN A 153 17.71 10.15 -14.35
N ASP A 154 17.86 10.96 -13.28
CA ASP A 154 18.10 10.45 -11.93
C ASP A 154 16.86 9.70 -11.42
N ILE A 155 15.67 10.26 -11.65
CA ILE A 155 14.39 9.59 -11.29
C ILE A 155 14.29 8.25 -11.99
N VAL A 156 14.52 8.19 -13.31
CA VAL A 156 14.49 6.94 -14.09
C VAL A 156 15.53 5.95 -13.56
N SER A 157 16.75 6.41 -13.27
CA SER A 157 17.81 5.56 -12.73
C SER A 157 17.44 4.95 -11.38
N TYR A 158 16.91 5.77 -10.45
CA TYR A 158 16.46 5.28 -9.14
C TYR A 158 15.26 4.33 -9.26
N MET A 159 14.30 4.63 -10.13
CA MET A 159 13.15 3.74 -10.36
C MET A 159 13.56 2.42 -10.99
N THR A 160 14.52 2.42 -11.93
CA THR A 160 15.08 1.19 -12.52
C THR A 160 15.80 0.34 -11.45
N ASN A 161 16.56 0.98 -10.56
CA ASN A 161 17.18 0.26 -9.44
C ASN A 161 16.12 -0.31 -8.48
N LEU A 162 15.07 0.45 -8.18
CA LEU A 162 13.96 0.00 -7.34
C LEU A 162 13.22 -1.19 -7.98
N GLU A 163 12.90 -1.13 -9.27
CA GLU A 163 12.30 -2.22 -10.03
C GLU A 163 13.14 -3.50 -9.96
N LYS A 164 14.46 -3.37 -10.16
CA LYS A 164 15.37 -4.49 -10.03
C LYS A 164 15.35 -5.08 -8.62
N PHE A 165 15.38 -4.23 -7.59
CA PHE A 165 15.34 -4.65 -6.19
C PHE A 165 14.01 -5.34 -5.82
N ILE A 166 12.88 -4.90 -6.39
CA ILE A 166 11.56 -5.51 -6.20
C ILE A 166 11.52 -6.92 -6.82
N ASN A 167 12.10 -7.11 -8.01
CA ASN A 167 11.85 -8.31 -8.81
C ASN A 167 12.98 -9.35 -8.77
N ASP A 168 14.19 -8.97 -8.37
CA ASP A 168 15.35 -9.84 -8.31
C ASP A 168 15.63 -10.22 -6.84
N ASN A 169 15.23 -11.44 -6.46
CA ASN A 169 15.41 -11.93 -5.10
C ASN A 169 16.85 -12.40 -4.82
N ASP A 170 17.69 -12.56 -5.87
CA ASP A 170 19.09 -12.94 -5.69
C ASP A 170 19.98 -11.74 -5.30
N LEU A 171 19.46 -10.50 -5.38
CA LEU A 171 20.21 -9.30 -5.01
C LEU A 171 20.48 -9.19 -3.51
N CYS A 172 19.58 -9.67 -2.67
CA CYS A 172 19.75 -9.75 -1.22
C CYS A 172 18.78 -10.77 -0.62
N ASP A 173 19.16 -11.33 0.50
CA ASP A 173 18.45 -12.38 1.24
C ASP A 173 17.56 -11.85 2.36
N TRP A 174 17.28 -10.54 2.39
CA TRP A 174 16.39 -9.96 3.39
C TRP A 174 14.97 -10.50 3.29
N ASP A 175 14.34 -10.61 4.45
CA ASP A 175 12.95 -10.98 4.54
C ASP A 175 12.04 -10.05 3.69
N PRO A 176 11.06 -10.58 2.97
CA PRO A 176 10.18 -9.77 2.13
C PRO A 176 9.47 -8.62 2.87
N LEU A 177 9.13 -8.76 4.16
CA LEU A 177 8.52 -7.66 4.91
C LEU A 177 9.52 -6.53 5.20
N VAL A 178 10.80 -6.86 5.38
CA VAL A 178 11.89 -5.86 5.48
C VAL A 178 12.11 -5.20 4.13
N LYS A 179 12.16 -5.98 3.04
CA LYS A 179 12.25 -5.43 1.67
C LYS A 179 11.08 -4.48 1.38
N MET A 180 9.84 -4.86 1.74
CA MET A 180 8.67 -3.99 1.58
C MET A 180 8.85 -2.63 2.28
N ALA A 181 9.34 -2.62 3.51
CA ALA A 181 9.56 -1.37 4.24
C ALA A 181 10.62 -0.49 3.55
N VAL A 182 11.68 -1.10 3.03
CA VAL A 182 12.74 -0.39 2.27
C VAL A 182 12.22 0.11 0.93
N ILE A 183 11.47 -0.71 0.19
CA ILE A 183 10.81 -0.35 -1.08
C ILE A 183 9.94 0.89 -0.90
N HIS A 184 9.10 0.89 0.15
CA HIS A 184 8.20 1.99 0.41
C HIS A 184 8.96 3.31 0.70
N HIS A 185 9.95 3.27 1.59
CA HIS A 185 10.78 4.45 1.89
C HIS A 185 11.53 4.96 0.66
N GLN A 186 12.07 4.04 -0.14
CA GLN A 186 12.81 4.38 -1.36
C GLN A 186 11.89 5.07 -2.37
N PHE A 187 10.70 4.51 -2.62
CA PHE A 187 9.71 5.08 -3.53
C PHE A 187 9.26 6.47 -3.08
N GLU A 188 8.94 6.63 -1.78
CA GLU A 188 8.58 7.93 -1.19
C GLU A 188 9.73 8.94 -1.26
N SER A 189 10.97 8.48 -1.28
CA SER A 189 12.15 9.36 -1.41
C SER A 189 12.43 9.73 -2.87
N ILE A 190 12.23 8.85 -3.83
CA ILE A 190 12.32 9.16 -5.26
C ILE A 190 11.20 10.11 -5.67
N HIS A 191 9.99 9.88 -5.17
CA HIS A 191 8.81 10.71 -5.44
C HIS A 191 8.63 10.97 -6.95
N PRO A 192 8.45 9.90 -7.75
CA PRO A 192 8.66 9.96 -9.20
C PRO A 192 7.56 10.69 -9.98
N PHE A 193 6.40 10.93 -9.40
CA PHE A 193 5.24 11.53 -10.05
C PHE A 193 5.00 12.97 -9.58
N TYR A 194 4.19 13.71 -10.32
CA TYR A 194 3.73 15.04 -9.90
C TYR A 194 2.72 14.95 -8.76
N ASP A 195 1.84 13.94 -8.76
CA ASP A 195 0.85 13.68 -7.74
C ASP A 195 0.64 12.17 -7.51
N ALA A 196 -0.11 11.81 -6.46
CA ALA A 196 -0.48 10.46 -6.03
C ALA A 196 0.71 9.55 -5.66
N ASN A 197 1.91 10.09 -5.35
CA ASN A 197 3.05 9.26 -4.96
C ASN A 197 2.72 8.43 -3.70
N GLY A 198 2.21 9.04 -2.64
CA GLY A 198 1.87 8.31 -1.41
C GLY A 198 0.84 7.20 -1.65
N ARG A 199 -0.23 7.47 -2.41
CA ARG A 199 -1.25 6.48 -2.77
C ARG A 199 -0.66 5.34 -3.60
N THR A 200 0.16 5.66 -4.61
CA THR A 200 0.87 4.67 -5.43
C THR A 200 1.82 3.81 -4.58
N GLY A 201 2.62 4.43 -3.70
CA GLY A 201 3.54 3.72 -2.81
C GLY A 201 2.84 2.72 -1.89
N ARG A 202 1.65 3.07 -1.38
CA ARG A 202 0.86 2.16 -0.55
C ARG A 202 0.25 1.01 -1.35
N ILE A 203 -0.15 1.23 -2.59
CA ILE A 203 -0.54 0.13 -3.51
C ILE A 203 0.65 -0.79 -3.79
N ILE A 204 1.84 -0.25 -4.07
CA ILE A 204 3.06 -1.03 -4.28
C ILE A 204 3.33 -1.99 -3.12
N ASN A 205 3.16 -1.55 -1.86
CA ASN A 205 3.36 -2.42 -0.70
C ASN A 205 2.48 -3.67 -0.75
N ILE A 206 1.19 -3.48 -1.01
CA ILE A 206 0.22 -4.59 -1.06
C ILE A 206 0.52 -5.52 -2.22
N LEU A 207 0.79 -4.96 -3.40
CA LEU A 207 1.11 -5.75 -4.60
C LEU A 207 2.44 -6.50 -4.47
N TYR A 208 3.41 -5.92 -3.77
CA TYR A 208 4.66 -6.60 -3.47
C TYR A 208 4.44 -7.83 -2.57
N LEU A 209 3.59 -7.72 -1.54
CA LEU A 209 3.25 -8.87 -0.70
C LEU A 209 2.50 -9.97 -1.48
N VAL A 210 1.69 -9.59 -2.47
CA VAL A 210 1.04 -10.54 -3.38
C VAL A 210 2.08 -11.21 -4.28
N LYS A 211 3.01 -10.45 -4.84
CA LYS A 211 4.12 -10.96 -5.66
C LYS A 211 4.97 -11.97 -4.89
N GLU A 212 5.25 -11.70 -3.61
CA GLU A 212 6.04 -12.59 -2.74
C GLU A 212 5.21 -13.76 -2.17
N ASN A 213 3.96 -13.94 -2.62
CA ASN A 213 3.03 -14.97 -2.13
C ASN A 213 2.76 -14.92 -0.62
N LEU A 214 2.95 -13.77 0.00
CA LEU A 214 2.58 -13.54 1.40
C LEU A 214 1.09 -13.19 1.55
N LEU A 215 0.46 -12.75 0.47
CA LEU A 215 -0.98 -12.50 0.37
C LEU A 215 -1.55 -13.15 -0.90
N ASN A 216 -2.64 -13.89 -0.76
CA ASN A 216 -3.39 -14.43 -1.92
C ASN A 216 -4.32 -13.39 -2.54
N LEU A 217 -4.80 -12.45 -1.72
CA LEU A 217 -5.67 -11.34 -2.09
C LEU A 217 -5.09 -10.01 -1.55
N PRO A 218 -5.30 -8.87 -2.22
CA PRO A 218 -4.81 -7.56 -1.80
C PRO A 218 -5.70 -6.95 -0.69
N ILE A 219 -5.73 -7.61 0.46
CA ILE A 219 -6.69 -7.34 1.54
C ILE A 219 -6.05 -6.83 2.85
N LEU A 220 -4.78 -6.45 2.82
CA LEU A 220 -4.11 -5.86 3.97
C LEU A 220 -4.41 -4.36 4.08
N TYR A 221 -4.97 -3.94 5.21
CA TYR A 221 -5.32 -2.52 5.48
C TYR A 221 -4.16 -1.70 6.01
N LEU A 222 -3.04 -1.69 5.33
CA LEU A 222 -1.83 -1.03 5.79
C LEU A 222 -2.05 0.48 6.04
N SER A 223 -2.84 1.13 5.19
CA SER A 223 -3.12 2.56 5.27
C SER A 223 -3.88 2.95 6.53
N ARG A 224 -4.67 2.06 7.12
CA ARG A 224 -5.37 2.33 8.37
C ARG A 224 -4.39 2.61 9.53
N TYR A 225 -3.38 1.78 9.68
CA TYR A 225 -2.36 1.99 10.71
C TYR A 225 -1.55 3.26 10.46
N ILE A 226 -1.17 3.50 9.21
CA ILE A 226 -0.43 4.70 8.82
C ILE A 226 -1.27 5.96 9.12
N ASN A 227 -2.55 5.97 8.76
CA ASN A 227 -3.45 7.09 9.01
C ASN A 227 -3.62 7.38 10.51
N GLN A 228 -3.76 6.34 11.33
CA GLN A 228 -3.84 6.48 12.79
C GLN A 228 -2.52 6.96 13.43
N ASN A 229 -1.39 6.75 12.77
CA ASN A 229 -0.05 7.11 13.23
C ASN A 229 0.67 8.07 12.27
N LYS A 230 -0.10 8.93 11.57
CA LYS A 230 0.36 9.79 10.47
C LYS A 230 1.60 10.63 10.84
N SER A 231 1.61 11.23 12.03
CA SER A 231 2.74 12.05 12.50
C SER A 231 4.02 11.22 12.68
N THR A 232 3.91 10.02 13.25
CA THR A 232 5.03 9.09 13.42
C THR A 232 5.56 8.60 12.08
N TYR A 233 4.67 8.28 11.14
CA TYR A 233 5.01 7.86 9.79
C TYR A 233 5.89 8.91 9.06
N TYR A 234 5.43 10.16 8.99
CA TYR A 234 6.21 11.22 8.32
C TYR A 234 7.50 11.57 9.06
N LYS A 235 7.47 11.52 10.41
CA LYS A 235 8.68 11.71 11.21
C LYS A 235 9.73 10.64 10.90
N LEU A 236 9.37 9.36 10.88
CA LEU A 236 10.30 8.26 10.61
C LEU A 236 10.80 8.26 9.17
N LEU A 237 9.97 8.61 8.19
CA LEU A 237 10.42 8.82 6.82
C LEU A 237 11.56 9.84 6.76
N GLN A 238 11.39 10.97 7.44
CA GLN A 238 12.39 12.04 7.43
C GLN A 238 13.61 11.70 8.29
N GLU A 239 13.43 11.10 9.47
CA GLU A 239 14.54 10.69 10.32
C GLU A 239 15.44 9.67 9.65
N THR A 240 14.87 8.71 8.92
CA THR A 240 15.65 7.73 8.15
C THR A 240 16.49 8.41 7.07
N ARG A 241 15.95 9.43 6.38
CA ARG A 241 16.71 10.24 5.41
C ARG A 241 17.88 10.98 6.04
N ILE A 242 17.68 11.53 7.24
CA ILE A 242 18.70 12.34 7.92
C ILE A 242 19.80 11.49 8.56
N THR A 243 19.41 10.39 9.21
CA THR A 243 20.29 9.61 10.09
C THR A 243 20.81 8.33 9.45
N ASN A 244 20.21 7.89 8.34
CA ASN A 244 20.42 6.57 7.74
C ASN A 244 20.16 5.40 8.73
N ASN A 245 19.36 5.65 9.78
CA ASN A 245 18.95 4.62 10.73
C ASN A 245 17.60 4.03 10.29
N TRP A 246 17.62 2.83 9.71
CA TRP A 246 16.47 2.15 9.14
C TRP A 246 15.65 1.36 10.16
N GLU A 247 16.24 0.97 11.30
CA GLU A 247 15.57 0.09 12.27
C GLU A 247 14.22 0.65 12.75
N PRO A 248 14.09 1.93 13.19
CA PRO A 248 12.80 2.46 13.66
C PRO A 248 11.74 2.47 12.56
N TRP A 249 12.12 2.77 11.30
CA TRP A 249 11.23 2.75 10.16
C TRP A 249 10.74 1.34 9.85
N ILE A 250 11.65 0.36 9.78
CA ILE A 250 11.31 -1.04 9.53
C ILE A 250 10.39 -1.57 10.62
N LEU A 251 10.70 -1.32 11.89
CA LEU A 251 9.85 -1.71 13.01
C LEU A 251 8.45 -1.11 12.93
N PHE A 252 8.33 0.15 12.53
CA PHE A 252 7.03 0.80 12.31
C PHE A 252 6.23 0.09 11.22
N MET A 253 6.83 -0.24 10.09
CA MET A 253 6.17 -0.93 8.98
C MET A 253 5.78 -2.37 9.36
N LEU A 254 6.63 -3.08 10.10
CA LEU A 254 6.31 -4.41 10.61
C LEU A 254 5.18 -4.39 11.65
N GLU A 255 5.14 -3.36 12.52
CA GLU A 255 4.01 -3.14 13.43
C GLU A 255 2.71 -2.89 12.65
N ALA A 256 2.78 -2.08 11.60
CA ALA A 256 1.64 -1.83 10.71
C ALA A 256 1.10 -3.13 10.10
N VAL A 257 1.99 -3.99 9.58
CA VAL A 257 1.61 -5.31 9.02
C VAL A 257 0.94 -6.18 10.08
N GLU A 258 1.54 -6.30 11.28
CA GLU A 258 1.00 -7.14 12.37
C GLU A 258 -0.38 -6.66 12.79
N GLN A 259 -0.51 -5.37 13.15
CA GLN A 259 -1.76 -4.82 13.69
C GLN A 259 -2.89 -4.86 12.66
N THR A 260 -2.60 -4.50 11.42
CA THR A 260 -3.63 -4.50 10.37
C THR A 260 -4.02 -5.92 9.95
N SER A 261 -3.09 -6.88 9.97
CA SER A 261 -3.42 -8.30 9.73
C SER A 261 -4.36 -8.85 10.79
N ILE A 262 -4.12 -8.55 12.08
CA ILE A 262 -5.01 -8.96 13.18
C ILE A 262 -6.40 -8.35 13.02
N GLN A 263 -6.47 -7.04 12.75
CA GLN A 263 -7.73 -6.33 12.58
C GLN A 263 -8.52 -6.85 11.37
N THR A 264 -7.84 -7.03 10.23
CA THR A 264 -8.48 -7.53 9.00
C THR A 264 -8.97 -8.97 9.17
N SER A 265 -8.20 -9.82 9.86
CA SER A 265 -8.64 -11.19 10.21
C SER A 265 -9.93 -11.20 11.02
N ALA A 266 -10.08 -10.29 11.97
CA ALA A 266 -11.31 -10.14 12.75
C ALA A 266 -12.51 -9.72 11.88
N ILE A 267 -12.30 -8.79 10.93
CA ILE A 267 -13.33 -8.35 9.98
C ILE A 267 -13.75 -9.52 9.07
N VAL A 268 -12.80 -10.25 8.50
CA VAL A 268 -13.08 -11.40 7.62
C VAL A 268 -13.88 -12.47 8.36
N ARG A 269 -13.52 -12.79 9.62
CA ARG A 269 -14.31 -13.70 10.46
C ARG A 269 -15.72 -13.17 10.73
N GLY A 270 -15.87 -11.87 10.97
CA GLY A 270 -17.18 -11.23 11.14
C GLY A 270 -18.05 -11.37 9.89
N ILE A 271 -17.51 -11.10 8.70
CA ILE A 271 -18.20 -11.29 7.42
C ILE A 271 -18.64 -12.76 7.25
N LYS A 272 -17.73 -13.71 7.51
CA LYS A 272 -18.05 -15.15 7.43
C LYS A 272 -19.22 -15.53 8.34
N ASN A 273 -19.18 -15.09 9.59
CA ASN A 273 -20.24 -15.39 10.56
C ASN A 273 -21.59 -14.80 10.11
N LEU A 274 -21.59 -13.56 9.61
CA LEU A 274 -22.79 -12.90 9.10
C LEU A 274 -23.36 -13.67 7.89
N MET A 275 -22.51 -14.07 6.94
CA MET A 275 -22.93 -14.89 5.79
C MET A 275 -23.59 -16.22 6.24
N LEU A 276 -23.02 -16.89 7.24
CA LEU A 276 -23.59 -18.13 7.79
C LEU A 276 -24.96 -17.89 8.46
N GLN A 277 -25.10 -16.81 9.22
CA GLN A 277 -26.36 -16.42 9.84
C GLN A 277 -27.45 -16.16 8.78
N TYR A 278 -27.16 -15.38 7.74
CA TYR A 278 -28.10 -15.12 6.66
C TYR A 278 -28.45 -16.39 5.88
N LYS A 279 -27.47 -17.24 5.58
CA LYS A 279 -27.72 -18.53 4.92
C LYS A 279 -28.67 -19.42 5.73
N ASN A 280 -28.48 -19.50 7.04
CA ASN A 280 -29.35 -20.27 7.91
C ASN A 280 -30.76 -19.65 7.98
N LYS A 281 -30.86 -18.32 8.12
CA LYS A 281 -32.13 -17.61 8.13
C LYS A 281 -32.93 -17.83 6.84
N ILE A 282 -32.30 -17.70 5.68
CA ILE A 282 -32.94 -17.96 4.37
C ILE A 282 -33.45 -19.40 4.29
N ARG A 283 -32.67 -20.40 4.74
CA ARG A 283 -33.10 -21.81 4.74
C ARG A 283 -34.28 -22.08 5.67
N THR A 284 -34.37 -21.35 6.78
CA THR A 284 -35.47 -21.48 7.73
C THR A 284 -36.72 -20.80 7.23
N ASP A 285 -36.61 -19.58 6.73
CA ASP A 285 -37.73 -18.73 6.33
C ASP A 285 -38.24 -19.06 4.92
N LEU A 286 -37.37 -19.64 4.05
CA LEU A 286 -37.69 -20.01 2.66
C LEU A 286 -37.23 -21.45 2.35
N PRO A 287 -37.84 -22.49 2.95
CA PRO A 287 -37.33 -23.87 2.86
C PRO A 287 -37.49 -24.52 1.46
N LYS A 288 -38.10 -23.83 0.48
CA LYS A 288 -38.34 -24.35 -0.89
C LYS A 288 -37.47 -23.69 -1.96
N ILE A 289 -36.45 -22.89 -1.56
CA ILE A 289 -35.49 -22.28 -2.50
C ILE A 289 -34.12 -23.04 -2.40
#